data_01194a53ddc4188289b022f38413c72b
#
_entry.id   01194a53ddc4188289b022f38413c72b
#
_cell.length_a   1.000
_cell.length_b   1.000
_cell.length_c   1.000
_cell.angle_alpha   90.00
_cell.angle_beta   90.00
_cell.angle_gamma   90.00
#
_symmetry.space_group_name_H-M   'P 1'
#
loop_
_entity.id
_entity.type
_entity.pdbx_description
1 polymer ?
#
loop_
_entity_poly.entity_id
_entity_poly.type
_entity_poly.pdbx_seq_one_letter_code
_entity_poly.pdbx_strand_id
1 'polypeptide(L)'
;MKTIEVMDTTLRDGEQTPGVNYTADEKLIIAEALLRSGIDAVEVGSALISEGEADAVRRITQWARSHDALDKIEVLGFVDGTRSADWIAQNGCRTLNLLTKGSEHHCRVQLKKTPEQHLQDIERTVTYAHKNGLTVNVYLEDWSQGMRDCEDYVMALTAGLAKLPIKRVMLCDTLGVLTPHQTEEYVRKMHECFKLRFDFHGHNDYGLAVANSIFAVRAGAGRIHVAMNGLGERAGNTNLATLVVTARDLYGLSSNVNERALAMLSDLVAGISGVEPSANAPIVGRISAIQGCGVHADGDKKGKLYQNRLDPTRFGRKRSYDLGKTAGLASIEHNCKELGIEITPEQQRALLAKVKELGDQKVTVTQADIILLLHDIFSAKENGIKLLDYHFTLKKGAPPKVALQLCHDKRKFEARGEGDGQYDAFIKALRSVYADLPELVDYRIGISRKGTSGALTEATITWRTDGKLFTTRAVNPDQLVAAMNATMRMLNYIEFKRELSKAASAQT
;
A
#
# COMPACT_ATOMS: atom_id res chain seq x y z
N MET A 1 -8.32 24.43 -14.55
CA MET A 1 -8.42 23.84 -13.19
C MET A 1 -7.40 24.54 -12.31
N LYS A 2 -7.74 24.80 -11.04
CA LYS A 2 -6.74 25.28 -10.06
C LYS A 2 -5.84 24.10 -9.72
N THR A 3 -4.51 24.28 -9.85
CA THR A 3 -3.53 23.26 -9.50
C THR A 3 -3.14 23.39 -8.03
N ILE A 4 -3.14 22.30 -7.29
CA ILE A 4 -2.67 22.20 -5.90
C ILE A 4 -1.24 21.65 -5.89
N GLU A 5 -0.39 22.23 -5.08
CA GLU A 5 0.92 21.66 -4.78
C GLU A 5 0.76 20.55 -3.71
N VAL A 6 1.53 19.50 -3.83
CA VAL A 6 1.50 18.36 -2.89
C VAL A 6 2.89 18.16 -2.31
N MET A 7 3.00 18.19 -0.97
CA MET A 7 4.21 17.81 -0.24
C MET A 7 3.99 16.47 0.44
N ASP A 8 4.85 15.51 0.17
CA ASP A 8 4.81 14.21 0.83
C ASP A 8 5.68 14.19 2.09
N THR A 9 5.15 13.67 3.18
CA THR A 9 5.80 13.57 4.50
C THR A 9 5.99 12.10 4.93
N THR A 10 5.88 11.14 4.01
CA THR A 10 6.04 9.71 4.31
C THR A 10 7.35 9.39 5.00
N LEU A 11 8.44 10.10 4.61
CA LEU A 11 9.79 9.88 5.14
C LEU A 11 10.09 10.64 6.43
N ARG A 12 9.19 11.50 6.90
CA ARG A 12 9.33 12.21 8.18
C ARG A 12 8.19 11.85 9.12
N ASP A 13 6.96 12.34 8.86
CA ASP A 13 5.78 12.08 9.69
C ASP A 13 5.30 10.63 9.54
N GLY A 14 5.35 10.11 8.32
CA GLY A 14 5.05 8.71 8.04
C GLY A 14 5.95 7.74 8.78
N GLU A 15 7.21 8.07 9.00
CA GLU A 15 8.14 7.27 9.80
C GLU A 15 7.82 7.28 11.31
N GLN A 16 6.99 8.23 11.77
CA GLN A 16 6.49 8.23 13.15
C GLN A 16 5.37 7.21 13.40
N THR A 17 4.96 6.47 12.39
CA THR A 17 4.09 5.30 12.57
C THR A 17 4.76 4.26 13.45
N PRO A 18 4.12 3.79 14.54
CA PRO A 18 4.73 2.79 15.41
C PRO A 18 5.20 1.54 14.66
N GLY A 19 6.49 1.22 14.80
CA GLY A 19 7.13 0.08 14.14
C GLY A 19 7.73 0.36 12.77
N VAL A 20 7.56 1.55 12.22
CA VAL A 20 8.21 1.97 10.96
C VAL A 20 9.55 2.63 11.27
N ASN A 21 10.59 2.13 10.62
CA ASN A 21 11.93 2.74 10.62
C ASN A 21 12.55 2.48 9.24
N TYR A 22 13.01 3.52 8.60
CA TYR A 22 13.63 3.41 7.28
C TYR A 22 15.16 3.50 7.36
N THR A 23 15.84 2.66 6.61
CA THR A 23 17.27 2.82 6.35
C THR A 23 17.50 3.98 5.37
N ALA A 24 18.75 4.48 5.28
CA ALA A 24 19.09 5.53 4.35
C ALA A 24 18.84 5.14 2.87
N ASP A 25 19.08 3.89 2.51
CA ASP A 25 18.81 3.37 1.16
C ASP A 25 17.29 3.31 0.87
N GLU A 26 16.49 2.86 1.83
CA GLU A 26 15.04 2.82 1.71
C GLU A 26 14.42 4.22 1.59
N LYS A 27 14.89 5.19 2.38
CA LYS A 27 14.49 6.60 2.25
C LYS A 27 14.80 7.14 0.85
N LEU A 28 15.98 6.84 0.31
CA LEU A 28 16.36 7.26 -1.04
C LEU A 28 15.42 6.65 -2.09
N ILE A 29 15.14 5.34 -2.02
CA ILE A 29 14.25 4.65 -2.96
C ILE A 29 12.84 5.26 -2.94
N ILE A 30 12.30 5.51 -1.75
CA ILE A 30 10.96 6.12 -1.60
C ILE A 30 10.96 7.56 -2.12
N ALA A 31 11.99 8.38 -1.77
CA ALA A 31 12.10 9.78 -2.23
C ALA A 31 12.16 9.87 -3.76
N GLU A 32 12.96 9.00 -4.39
CA GLU A 32 13.04 8.92 -5.86
C GLU A 32 11.67 8.59 -6.48
N ALA A 33 11.00 7.57 -5.95
CA ALA A 33 9.71 7.13 -6.47
C ALA A 33 8.65 8.24 -6.35
N LEU A 34 8.59 8.94 -5.21
CA LEU A 34 7.70 10.07 -4.97
C LEU A 34 7.98 11.22 -5.95
N LEU A 35 9.23 11.65 -6.08
CA LEU A 35 9.59 12.76 -6.98
C LEU A 35 9.32 12.42 -8.45
N ARG A 36 9.62 11.20 -8.89
CA ARG A 36 9.32 10.72 -10.25
C ARG A 36 7.82 10.61 -10.52
N SER A 37 6.99 10.46 -9.48
CA SER A 37 5.54 10.45 -9.62
C SER A 37 4.92 11.84 -9.76
N GLY A 38 5.71 12.91 -9.66
CA GLY A 38 5.24 14.28 -9.82
C GLY A 38 4.88 14.98 -8.51
N ILE A 39 5.33 14.48 -7.36
CA ILE A 39 5.23 15.18 -6.08
C ILE A 39 6.04 16.48 -6.15
N ASP A 40 5.48 17.57 -5.61
CA ASP A 40 6.07 18.92 -5.70
C ASP A 40 7.16 19.16 -4.65
N ALA A 41 7.06 18.53 -3.47
CA ALA A 41 8.08 18.55 -2.42
C ALA A 41 8.01 17.28 -1.56
N VAL A 42 9.15 16.88 -1.00
CA VAL A 42 9.27 15.73 -0.07
C VAL A 42 9.97 16.19 1.19
N GLU A 43 9.34 16.00 2.34
CA GLU A 43 9.96 16.18 3.65
C GLU A 43 10.65 14.88 4.06
N VAL A 44 11.98 14.86 3.98
CA VAL A 44 12.76 13.61 3.97
C VAL A 44 13.26 13.17 5.35
N GLY A 45 13.10 14.02 6.36
CA GLY A 45 13.51 13.69 7.72
C GLY A 45 13.53 14.88 8.66
N SER A 46 14.06 14.67 9.86
CA SER A 46 14.18 15.66 10.93
C SER A 46 15.65 15.88 11.32
N ALA A 47 16.01 17.15 11.53
CA ALA A 47 17.37 17.52 11.94
C ALA A 47 17.74 16.96 13.32
N LEU A 48 18.99 16.57 13.50
CA LEU A 48 19.60 16.20 14.77
C LEU A 48 19.04 14.91 15.43
N ILE A 49 18.38 14.04 14.67
CA ILE A 49 17.81 12.79 15.21
C ILE A 49 18.89 11.71 15.35
N SER A 50 19.63 11.39 14.27
CA SER A 50 20.65 10.35 14.27
C SER A 50 21.65 10.52 13.12
N GLU A 51 22.75 9.76 13.16
CA GLU A 51 23.69 9.69 12.02
C GLU A 51 23.06 9.00 10.79
N GLY A 52 22.19 8.02 11.01
CA GLY A 52 21.44 7.39 9.93
C GLY A 52 20.53 8.38 9.20
N GLU A 53 19.90 9.29 9.93
CA GLU A 53 19.10 10.37 9.36
C GLU A 53 19.95 11.35 8.56
N ALA A 54 21.14 11.71 9.07
CA ALA A 54 22.08 12.54 8.35
C ALA A 54 22.58 11.89 7.04
N ASP A 55 22.85 10.57 7.08
CA ASP A 55 23.23 9.81 5.89
C ASP A 55 22.10 9.76 4.85
N ALA A 56 20.88 9.54 5.30
CA ALA A 56 19.70 9.54 4.42
C ALA A 56 19.52 10.90 3.73
N VAL A 57 19.55 12.00 4.48
CA VAL A 57 19.41 13.35 3.92
C VAL A 57 20.55 13.66 2.93
N ARG A 58 21.80 13.30 3.24
CA ARG A 58 22.94 13.49 2.31
C ARG A 58 22.75 12.74 1.00
N ARG A 59 22.36 11.45 1.05
CA ARG A 59 22.12 10.63 -0.15
C ARG A 59 20.99 11.18 -1.00
N ILE A 60 19.87 11.54 -0.37
CA ILE A 60 18.70 12.11 -1.07
C ILE A 60 19.06 13.46 -1.70
N THR A 61 19.76 14.36 -0.98
CA THR A 61 20.13 15.67 -1.52
C THR A 61 21.18 15.55 -2.62
N GLN A 62 22.11 14.60 -2.53
CA GLN A 62 23.07 14.30 -3.59
C GLN A 62 22.37 13.82 -4.87
N TRP A 63 21.44 12.86 -4.71
CA TRP A 63 20.63 12.37 -5.83
C TRP A 63 19.76 13.49 -6.43
N ALA A 64 19.07 14.25 -5.60
CA ALA A 64 18.19 15.33 -6.04
C ALA A 64 18.96 16.43 -6.78
N ARG A 65 20.19 16.73 -6.38
CA ARG A 65 21.07 17.69 -7.06
C ARG A 65 21.42 17.22 -8.48
N SER A 66 21.69 15.93 -8.67
CA SER A 66 22.02 15.37 -10.00
C SER A 66 20.79 15.25 -10.93
N HIS A 67 19.55 15.42 -10.36
CA HIS A 67 18.29 15.31 -11.09
C HIS A 67 17.48 16.63 -11.13
N ASP A 68 18.12 17.76 -10.81
CA ASP A 68 17.46 19.09 -10.75
C ASP A 68 16.21 19.14 -9.85
N ALA A 69 16.27 18.43 -8.72
CA ALA A 69 15.16 18.28 -7.79
C ALA A 69 15.50 18.75 -6.36
N LEU A 70 16.64 19.39 -6.15
CA LEU A 70 17.12 19.77 -4.81
C LEU A 70 16.14 20.72 -4.10
N ASP A 71 15.51 21.65 -4.84
CA ASP A 71 14.56 22.60 -4.30
C ASP A 71 13.21 21.98 -3.88
N LYS A 72 13.02 20.69 -4.17
CA LYS A 72 11.89 19.88 -3.74
C LYS A 72 12.16 19.11 -2.44
N ILE A 73 13.39 19.13 -1.94
CA ILE A 73 13.77 18.44 -0.69
C ILE A 73 13.67 19.41 0.47
N GLU A 74 12.89 19.02 1.47
CA GLU A 74 12.66 19.80 2.69
C GLU A 74 13.00 18.94 3.92
N VAL A 75 13.48 19.57 5.00
CA VAL A 75 13.86 18.88 6.24
C VAL A 75 13.27 19.65 7.43
N LEU A 76 12.66 18.91 8.35
CA LEU A 76 12.15 19.47 9.61
C LEU A 76 13.31 19.86 10.53
N GLY A 77 13.22 21.05 11.12
CA GLY A 77 14.17 21.51 12.15
C GLY A 77 13.45 22.25 13.26
N PHE A 78 14.20 22.63 14.28
CA PHE A 78 13.66 23.14 15.52
C PHE A 78 14.14 24.58 15.81
N VAL A 79 13.38 25.28 16.68
CA VAL A 79 13.79 26.59 17.20
C VAL A 79 14.85 26.37 18.30
N ASP A 80 16.09 26.07 17.88
CA ASP A 80 17.21 25.67 18.72
C ASP A 80 18.45 26.52 18.53
N GLY A 81 18.26 27.76 18.10
CA GLY A 81 19.32 28.73 17.74
C GLY A 81 19.78 28.50 16.31
N THR A 82 20.97 27.91 16.14
CA THR A 82 21.57 27.68 14.81
C THR A 82 21.67 26.19 14.44
N ARG A 83 21.52 25.30 15.43
CA ARG A 83 21.91 23.89 15.33
C ARG A 83 21.18 23.15 14.18
N SER A 84 19.86 23.26 14.13
CA SER A 84 19.08 22.64 13.06
C SER A 84 19.43 23.23 11.69
N ALA A 85 19.59 24.57 11.59
CA ALA A 85 19.94 25.23 10.33
C ALA A 85 21.33 24.79 9.83
N ASP A 86 22.32 24.76 10.73
CA ASP A 86 23.68 24.31 10.42
C ASP A 86 23.70 22.85 9.97
N TRP A 87 22.98 21.98 10.69
CA TRP A 87 22.87 20.56 10.36
C TRP A 87 22.26 20.35 8.97
N ILE A 88 21.15 21.06 8.65
CA ILE A 88 20.46 20.97 7.36
C ILE A 88 21.39 21.41 6.22
N ALA A 89 22.09 22.54 6.38
CA ALA A 89 23.06 23.04 5.41
C ALA A 89 24.23 22.07 5.20
N GLN A 90 24.81 21.52 6.29
CA GLN A 90 25.90 20.55 6.25
C GLN A 90 25.55 19.26 5.53
N ASN A 91 24.27 18.82 5.60
CA ASN A 91 23.77 17.64 4.90
C ASN A 91 23.26 17.95 3.48
N GLY A 92 23.51 19.17 2.97
CA GLY A 92 23.29 19.55 1.58
C GLY A 92 21.87 19.96 1.21
N CYS A 93 20.93 19.98 2.17
CA CYS A 93 19.58 20.49 1.95
C CYS A 93 19.54 22.02 1.97
N ARG A 94 18.55 22.61 1.27
CA ARG A 94 18.38 24.05 1.15
C ARG A 94 17.10 24.59 1.78
N THR A 95 16.22 23.73 2.27
CA THR A 95 14.93 24.14 2.83
C THR A 95 14.77 23.61 4.25
N LEU A 96 14.61 24.52 5.18
CA LEU A 96 14.29 24.28 6.58
C LEU A 96 12.77 24.43 6.79
N ASN A 97 12.12 23.39 7.24
CA ASN A 97 10.76 23.43 7.79
C ASN A 97 10.86 23.61 9.30
N LEU A 98 10.73 24.84 9.77
CA LEU A 98 10.95 25.20 11.17
C LEU A 98 9.71 24.89 12.01
N LEU A 99 9.81 23.95 12.95
CA LEU A 99 8.72 23.59 13.86
C LEU A 99 8.57 24.64 14.96
N THR A 100 7.41 25.29 15.00
CA THR A 100 7.04 26.26 16.02
C THR A 100 5.71 25.88 16.67
N LYS A 101 5.28 26.60 17.71
CA LYS A 101 4.02 26.30 18.41
C LYS A 101 2.92 27.25 17.95
N GLY A 102 1.89 26.67 17.35
CA GLY A 102 0.72 27.37 16.82
C GLY A 102 -0.38 27.59 17.86
N SER A 103 -0.26 27.08 19.11
CA SER A 103 -1.16 27.35 20.20
C SER A 103 -0.44 27.99 21.40
N GLU A 104 -1.12 28.88 22.10
CA GLU A 104 -0.58 29.52 23.32
C GLU A 104 -0.33 28.47 24.40
N HIS A 105 -1.18 27.44 24.47
CA HIS A 105 -1.03 26.35 25.44
C HIS A 105 0.31 25.65 25.25
N HIS A 106 0.67 25.22 24.03
CA HIS A 106 1.97 24.59 23.77
C HIS A 106 3.15 25.55 24.01
N CYS A 107 2.99 26.84 23.66
CA CYS A 107 4.02 27.83 23.95
C CYS A 107 4.30 27.95 25.45
N ARG A 108 3.28 28.09 26.28
CA ARG A 108 3.42 28.28 27.71
C ARG A 108 3.78 27.01 28.48
N VAL A 109 3.14 25.88 28.16
CA VAL A 109 3.27 24.64 28.93
C VAL A 109 4.49 23.83 28.48
N GLN A 110 4.66 23.65 27.17
CA GLN A 110 5.76 22.82 26.65
C GLN A 110 7.07 23.60 26.55
N LEU A 111 7.05 24.81 25.97
CA LEU A 111 8.26 25.61 25.84
C LEU A 111 8.60 26.42 27.11
N LYS A 112 7.63 26.63 27.98
CA LYS A 112 7.74 27.50 29.18
C LYS A 112 8.15 28.93 28.82
N LYS A 113 7.61 29.47 27.72
CA LYS A 113 7.92 30.81 27.17
C LYS A 113 6.67 31.66 27.09
N THR A 114 6.89 32.99 27.10
CA THR A 114 5.84 33.91 26.68
C THR A 114 5.72 33.94 25.15
N PRO A 115 4.57 34.38 24.59
CA PRO A 115 4.42 34.56 23.16
C PRO A 115 5.52 35.41 22.52
N GLU A 116 5.93 36.47 23.20
CA GLU A 116 6.97 37.41 22.73
C GLU A 116 8.34 36.73 22.70
N GLN A 117 8.69 35.98 23.73
CA GLN A 117 9.93 35.21 23.78
C GLN A 117 9.98 34.16 22.67
N HIS A 118 8.87 33.46 22.43
CA HIS A 118 8.78 32.46 21.38
C HIS A 118 8.98 33.10 19.99
N LEU A 119 8.30 34.21 19.72
CA LEU A 119 8.45 34.93 18.45
C LEU A 119 9.91 35.44 18.26
N GLN A 120 10.55 35.99 19.31
CA GLN A 120 11.94 36.43 19.24
C GLN A 120 12.91 35.27 18.92
N ASP A 121 12.68 34.08 19.46
CA ASP A 121 13.50 32.90 19.18
C ASP A 121 13.29 32.41 17.72
N ILE A 122 12.08 32.46 17.23
CA ILE A 122 11.76 32.17 15.82
C ILE A 122 12.46 33.19 14.92
N GLU A 123 12.33 34.47 15.18
CA GLU A 123 12.98 35.55 14.42
C GLU A 123 14.47 35.35 14.31
N ARG A 124 15.16 35.06 15.44
CA ARG A 124 16.59 34.77 15.45
C ARG A 124 16.94 33.57 14.56
N THR A 125 16.20 32.47 14.69
CA THR A 125 16.46 31.24 13.91
C THR A 125 16.20 31.47 12.42
N VAL A 126 15.09 32.10 12.06
CA VAL A 126 14.75 32.42 10.65
C VAL A 126 15.76 33.35 10.02
N THR A 127 16.13 34.43 10.73
CA THR A 127 17.12 35.39 10.23
C THR A 127 18.50 34.75 10.01
N TYR A 128 18.94 33.90 10.95
CA TYR A 128 20.17 33.15 10.81
C TYR A 128 20.11 32.18 9.61
N ALA A 129 19.08 31.35 9.50
CA ALA A 129 18.95 30.40 8.43
C ALA A 129 18.92 31.07 7.05
N HIS A 130 18.14 32.15 6.91
CA HIS A 130 18.04 32.93 5.67
C HIS A 130 19.39 33.58 5.30
N LYS A 131 20.11 34.16 6.26
CA LYS A 131 21.45 34.75 6.04
C LYS A 131 22.47 33.69 5.57
N ASN A 132 22.28 32.43 5.95
CA ASN A 132 23.10 31.31 5.52
C ASN A 132 22.58 30.58 4.27
N GLY A 133 21.67 31.21 3.52
CA GLY A 133 21.20 30.73 2.22
C GLY A 133 20.12 29.66 2.27
N LEU A 134 19.50 29.40 3.44
CA LEU A 134 18.39 28.48 3.54
C LEU A 134 17.06 29.17 3.25
N THR A 135 16.20 28.48 2.52
CA THR A 135 14.77 28.80 2.45
C THR A 135 14.11 28.30 3.74
N VAL A 136 13.25 29.14 4.35
CA VAL A 136 12.56 28.78 5.60
C VAL A 136 11.06 28.72 5.38
N ASN A 137 10.46 27.61 5.74
CA ASN A 137 9.02 27.44 5.96
C ASN A 137 8.78 27.32 7.47
N VAL A 138 7.59 27.66 7.96
CA VAL A 138 7.28 27.62 9.38
C VAL A 138 6.04 26.79 9.65
N TYR A 139 6.17 25.71 10.40
CA TYR A 139 5.06 24.94 10.95
C TYR A 139 4.47 25.65 12.17
N LEU A 140 3.17 25.78 12.21
CA LEU A 140 2.40 26.15 13.39
C LEU A 140 1.79 24.86 14.01
N GLU A 141 2.59 24.12 14.78
CA GLU A 141 2.11 22.91 15.46
C GLU A 141 0.97 23.25 16.42
N ASP A 142 -0.10 22.44 16.42
CA ASP A 142 -1.32 22.64 17.20
C ASP A 142 -2.10 23.93 16.84
N TRP A 143 -1.94 24.39 15.58
CA TRP A 143 -2.61 25.59 15.08
C TRP A 143 -4.14 25.49 15.19
N SER A 144 -4.72 24.31 14.94
CA SER A 144 -6.17 24.09 15.01
C SER A 144 -6.75 24.38 16.39
N GLN A 145 -6.07 23.91 17.44
CA GLN A 145 -6.44 24.22 18.82
C GLN A 145 -6.19 25.69 19.15
N GLY A 146 -5.08 26.26 18.66
CA GLY A 146 -4.77 27.69 18.80
C GLY A 146 -5.88 28.56 18.25
N MET A 147 -6.37 28.28 17.05
CA MET A 147 -7.50 29.04 16.43
C MET A 147 -8.81 28.88 17.22
N ARG A 148 -9.04 27.71 17.80
CA ARG A 148 -10.26 27.47 18.57
C ARG A 148 -10.23 28.08 19.96
N ASP A 149 -9.10 27.97 20.67
CA ASP A 149 -9.03 28.26 22.11
C ASP A 149 -8.39 29.62 22.39
N CYS A 150 -7.51 30.13 21.52
CA CYS A 150 -6.83 31.43 21.67
C CYS A 150 -6.40 31.99 20.31
N GLU A 151 -7.38 32.43 19.52
CA GLU A 151 -7.15 32.97 18.18
C GLU A 151 -6.19 34.17 18.17
N ASP A 152 -6.30 35.08 19.17
CA ASP A 152 -5.46 36.28 19.26
C ASP A 152 -3.94 35.93 19.28
N TYR A 153 -3.57 34.84 19.94
CA TYR A 153 -2.19 34.32 19.91
C TYR A 153 -1.77 33.95 18.49
N VAL A 154 -2.58 33.17 17.77
CA VAL A 154 -2.29 32.74 16.41
C VAL A 154 -2.14 33.92 15.47
N MET A 155 -3.05 34.87 15.57
CA MET A 155 -3.04 36.08 14.75
C MET A 155 -1.82 36.96 15.04
N ALA A 156 -1.47 37.17 16.31
CA ALA A 156 -0.30 37.93 16.71
C ALA A 156 1.02 37.26 16.26
N LEU A 157 1.13 35.93 16.46
CA LEU A 157 2.28 35.16 16.00
C LEU A 157 2.43 35.26 14.48
N THR A 158 1.37 35.05 13.73
CA THR A 158 1.38 35.10 12.25
C THR A 158 1.72 36.52 11.75
N ALA A 159 1.23 37.57 12.41
CA ALA A 159 1.60 38.95 12.11
C ALA A 159 3.10 39.22 12.31
N GLY A 160 3.71 38.58 13.31
CA GLY A 160 5.17 38.58 13.52
C GLY A 160 5.89 37.85 12.39
N LEU A 161 5.46 36.64 12.06
CA LEU A 161 6.02 35.82 10.98
C LEU A 161 5.94 36.51 9.62
N ALA A 162 4.90 37.26 9.34
CA ALA A 162 4.72 38.00 8.08
C ALA A 162 5.80 39.07 7.81
N LYS A 163 6.57 39.46 8.83
CA LYS A 163 7.69 40.39 8.72
C LYS A 163 9.03 39.70 8.45
N LEU A 164 9.07 38.37 8.51
CA LEU A 164 10.30 37.58 8.38
C LEU A 164 10.48 37.05 6.95
N PRO A 165 11.70 36.75 6.53
CA PRO A 165 11.99 36.19 5.20
C PRO A 165 11.66 34.70 5.15
N ILE A 166 10.39 34.36 5.31
CA ILE A 166 9.85 33.00 5.20
C ILE A 166 9.12 32.81 3.87
N LYS A 167 9.11 31.57 3.37
CA LYS A 167 8.45 31.24 2.10
C LYS A 167 7.00 30.82 2.29
N ARG A 168 6.71 30.05 3.35
CA ARG A 168 5.38 29.47 3.63
C ARG A 168 5.12 29.38 5.14
N VAL A 169 3.86 29.33 5.50
CA VAL A 169 3.36 28.97 6.83
C VAL A 169 2.48 27.72 6.70
N MET A 170 2.78 26.71 7.49
CA MET A 170 2.15 25.41 7.46
C MET A 170 1.16 25.30 8.64
N LEU A 171 -0.14 25.27 8.33
CA LEU A 171 -1.23 25.25 9.30
C LEU A 171 -1.51 23.80 9.70
N CYS A 172 -1.24 23.45 10.97
CA CYS A 172 -1.30 22.06 11.41
C CYS A 172 -2.55 21.75 12.23
N ASP A 173 -3.39 20.88 11.70
CA ASP A 173 -4.41 20.18 12.48
C ASP A 173 -3.77 18.93 13.13
N THR A 174 -2.90 19.19 14.11
CA THR A 174 -2.00 18.22 14.74
C THR A 174 -2.73 17.04 15.39
N LEU A 175 -3.92 17.26 15.92
CA LEU A 175 -4.75 16.23 16.56
C LEU A 175 -5.95 15.82 15.71
N GLY A 176 -6.03 16.30 14.46
CA GLY A 176 -7.10 15.96 13.53
C GLY A 176 -8.49 16.35 14.01
N VAL A 177 -8.62 17.45 14.72
CA VAL A 177 -9.85 17.83 15.46
C VAL A 177 -10.81 18.74 14.69
N LEU A 178 -10.41 19.23 13.53
CA LEU A 178 -11.23 20.14 12.73
C LEU A 178 -12.29 19.38 11.93
N THR A 179 -13.46 20.01 11.81
CA THR A 179 -14.42 19.68 10.76
C THR A 179 -14.03 20.37 9.46
N PRO A 180 -14.53 19.91 8.28
CA PRO A 180 -14.27 20.59 7.01
C PRO A 180 -14.71 22.07 7.00
N HIS A 181 -15.81 22.40 7.65
CA HIS A 181 -16.30 23.78 7.73
C HIS A 181 -15.39 24.66 8.58
N GLN A 182 -14.94 24.17 9.74
CA GLN A 182 -13.97 24.91 10.57
C GLN A 182 -12.64 25.08 9.83
N THR A 183 -12.19 24.05 9.11
CA THR A 183 -10.98 24.15 8.30
C THR A 183 -11.11 25.25 7.24
N GLU A 184 -12.24 25.30 6.52
CA GLU A 184 -12.50 26.34 5.53
C GLU A 184 -12.54 27.74 6.16
N GLU A 185 -13.23 27.88 7.28
CA GLU A 185 -13.36 29.14 8.02
C GLU A 185 -11.99 29.65 8.50
N TYR A 186 -11.24 28.83 9.20
CA TYR A 186 -9.97 29.22 9.80
C TYR A 186 -8.89 29.49 8.77
N VAL A 187 -8.76 28.62 7.75
CA VAL A 187 -7.79 28.84 6.66
C VAL A 187 -8.14 30.08 5.85
N ARG A 188 -9.42 30.32 5.57
CA ARG A 188 -9.89 31.54 4.88
C ARG A 188 -9.51 32.78 5.67
N LYS A 189 -9.74 32.78 6.98
CA LYS A 189 -9.37 33.89 7.86
C LYS A 189 -7.88 34.20 7.81
N MET A 190 -7.04 33.17 7.90
CA MET A 190 -5.60 33.32 7.76
C MET A 190 -5.21 33.91 6.40
N HIS A 191 -5.82 33.40 5.32
CA HIS A 191 -5.53 33.83 3.95
C HIS A 191 -5.97 35.29 3.68
N GLU A 192 -7.09 35.75 4.26
CA GLU A 192 -7.60 37.11 4.11
C GLU A 192 -6.80 38.13 4.95
N CYS A 193 -6.34 37.72 6.14
CA CYS A 193 -5.60 38.60 7.04
C CYS A 193 -4.14 38.80 6.67
N PHE A 194 -3.50 37.80 6.01
CA PHE A 194 -2.05 37.82 5.80
C PHE A 194 -1.68 37.52 4.33
N LYS A 195 -0.75 38.30 3.80
CA LYS A 195 -0.16 38.10 2.46
C LYS A 195 0.97 37.05 2.52
N LEU A 196 0.64 35.84 3.02
CA LEU A 196 1.54 34.71 3.13
C LEU A 196 1.04 33.55 2.27
N ARG A 197 1.94 32.63 1.93
CA ARG A 197 1.54 31.34 1.34
C ARG A 197 1.27 30.37 2.47
N PHE A 198 0.05 29.84 2.50
CA PHE A 198 -0.35 28.87 3.50
C PHE A 198 -0.39 27.46 2.90
N ASP A 199 0.15 26.50 3.66
CA ASP A 199 0.00 25.07 3.44
C ASP A 199 -0.92 24.51 4.53
N PHE A 200 -1.51 23.34 4.30
CA PHE A 200 -2.29 22.64 5.31
C PHE A 200 -1.74 21.25 5.56
N HIS A 201 -1.56 20.92 6.82
CA HIS A 201 -1.13 19.61 7.31
C HIS A 201 -2.17 19.07 8.27
N GLY A 202 -2.80 17.93 7.95
CA GLY A 202 -3.90 17.38 8.71
C GLY A 202 -3.74 15.92 9.06
N HIS A 203 -3.85 15.60 10.37
CA HIS A 203 -3.97 14.24 10.85
C HIS A 203 -5.38 13.68 10.69
N ASN A 204 -5.51 12.36 10.74
CA ASN A 204 -6.72 11.64 10.32
C ASN A 204 -7.49 11.00 11.48
N ASP A 205 -7.37 11.54 12.69
CA ASP A 205 -7.91 10.94 13.92
C ASP A 205 -9.42 10.71 13.86
N TYR A 206 -10.17 11.60 13.23
CA TYR A 206 -11.61 11.44 12.98
C TYR A 206 -11.95 10.99 11.55
N GLY A 207 -10.96 10.58 10.74
CA GLY A 207 -11.19 10.15 9.37
C GLY A 207 -11.49 11.30 8.40
N LEU A 208 -11.23 12.54 8.76
CA LEU A 208 -11.61 13.74 8.01
C LEU A 208 -10.44 14.41 7.27
N ALA A 209 -9.22 13.92 7.40
CA ALA A 209 -8.02 14.60 6.88
C ALA A 209 -8.11 14.95 5.38
N VAL A 210 -8.60 14.04 4.54
CA VAL A 210 -8.77 14.30 3.10
C VAL A 210 -9.82 15.37 2.85
N ALA A 211 -10.95 15.33 3.55
CA ALA A 211 -12.00 16.35 3.42
C ALA A 211 -11.47 17.71 3.89
N ASN A 212 -10.82 17.78 5.05
CA ASN A 212 -10.21 19.00 5.59
C ASN A 212 -9.19 19.58 4.61
N SER A 213 -8.32 18.75 4.04
CA SER A 213 -7.34 19.19 3.03
C SER A 213 -7.98 19.84 1.80
N ILE A 214 -9.07 19.26 1.30
CA ILE A 214 -9.81 19.84 0.15
C ILE A 214 -10.44 21.18 0.53
N PHE A 215 -11.03 21.28 1.72
CA PHE A 215 -11.63 22.53 2.21
C PHE A 215 -10.57 23.59 2.51
N ALA A 216 -9.39 23.21 2.96
CA ALA A 216 -8.26 24.13 3.09
C ALA A 216 -7.83 24.72 1.74
N VAL A 217 -7.76 23.91 0.66
CA VAL A 217 -7.46 24.40 -0.71
C VAL A 217 -8.54 25.39 -1.21
N ARG A 218 -9.80 25.09 -0.94
CA ARG A 218 -10.91 25.99 -1.26
C ARG A 218 -10.80 27.33 -0.54
N ALA A 219 -10.30 27.31 0.68
CA ALA A 219 -10.11 28.49 1.53
C ALA A 219 -8.82 29.28 1.20
N GLY A 220 -7.93 28.78 0.35
CA GLY A 220 -6.74 29.50 -0.08
C GLY A 220 -5.40 28.83 0.23
N ALA A 221 -5.39 27.67 0.88
CA ALA A 221 -4.15 26.89 1.00
C ALA A 221 -3.61 26.54 -0.40
N GLY A 222 -2.30 26.73 -0.59
CA GLY A 222 -1.64 26.51 -1.87
C GLY A 222 -1.04 25.13 -1.99
N ARG A 223 -0.67 24.52 -0.86
CA ARG A 223 -0.02 23.20 -0.79
C ARG A 223 -0.63 22.35 0.32
N ILE A 224 -0.78 21.07 0.07
CA ILE A 224 -1.29 20.08 1.04
C ILE A 224 -0.20 19.09 1.38
N HIS A 225 -0.07 18.78 2.66
CA HIS A 225 0.82 17.75 3.15
C HIS A 225 0.09 16.41 3.20
N VAL A 226 0.76 15.38 2.72
CA VAL A 226 0.21 14.02 2.60
C VAL A 226 1.23 12.99 3.07
N ALA A 227 0.78 11.77 3.31
CA ALA A 227 1.64 10.61 3.39
C ALA A 227 1.11 9.49 2.50
N MET A 228 2.02 8.74 1.86
CA MET A 228 1.61 7.53 1.12
C MET A 228 0.99 6.53 2.10
N ASN A 229 -0.10 5.90 1.69
CA ASN A 229 -0.94 5.02 2.53
C ASN A 229 -1.54 5.68 3.78
N GLY A 230 -1.37 7.00 3.94
CA GLY A 230 -1.81 7.73 5.12
C GLY A 230 -0.98 7.43 6.37
N LEU A 231 0.28 7.02 6.21
CA LEU A 231 1.20 6.77 7.33
C LEU A 231 1.35 8.00 8.24
N GLY A 232 1.66 7.78 9.51
CA GLY A 232 1.88 8.80 10.53
C GLY A 232 1.45 8.34 11.91
N GLU A 233 1.62 9.20 12.89
CA GLU A 233 1.20 8.91 14.26
C GLU A 233 -0.30 8.63 14.36
N ARG A 234 -0.70 7.79 15.32
CA ARG A 234 -2.10 7.48 15.70
C ARG A 234 -2.90 6.92 14.52
N ALA A 235 -3.81 7.73 13.91
CA ALA A 235 -4.62 7.37 12.74
C ALA A 235 -4.00 7.84 11.40
N GLY A 236 -2.79 8.39 11.46
CA GLY A 236 -2.01 8.81 10.31
C GLY A 236 -2.35 10.19 9.77
N ASN A 237 -1.93 10.45 8.55
CA ASN A 237 -2.00 11.72 7.84
C ASN A 237 -3.03 11.69 6.71
N THR A 238 -3.20 12.81 6.02
CA THR A 238 -3.93 12.88 4.75
C THR A 238 -3.35 11.88 3.76
N ASN A 239 -4.17 10.93 3.30
CA ASN A 239 -3.73 9.90 2.34
C ASN A 239 -3.53 10.49 0.94
N LEU A 240 -2.32 10.36 0.38
CA LEU A 240 -1.94 10.87 -0.94
C LEU A 240 -2.91 10.44 -2.05
N ALA A 241 -3.13 9.13 -2.20
CA ALA A 241 -3.92 8.59 -3.30
C ALA A 241 -5.37 9.07 -3.24
N THR A 242 -5.96 9.03 -2.04
CA THR A 242 -7.35 9.46 -1.83
C THR A 242 -7.50 10.97 -2.06
N LEU A 243 -6.55 11.80 -1.59
CA LEU A 243 -6.59 13.24 -1.80
C LEU A 243 -6.57 13.59 -3.28
N VAL A 244 -5.55 13.13 -4.02
CA VAL A 244 -5.32 13.49 -5.42
C VAL A 244 -6.52 13.14 -6.30
N VAL A 245 -7.04 11.93 -6.15
CA VAL A 245 -8.15 11.43 -6.97
C VAL A 245 -9.47 12.13 -6.59
N THR A 246 -9.75 12.29 -5.30
CA THR A 246 -10.97 12.98 -4.83
C THR A 246 -10.97 14.45 -5.24
N ALA A 247 -9.84 15.16 -5.07
CA ALA A 247 -9.69 16.56 -5.46
C ALA A 247 -9.97 16.75 -6.95
N ARG A 248 -9.42 15.89 -7.81
CA ARG A 248 -9.63 15.92 -9.25
C ARG A 248 -11.06 15.59 -9.65
N ASP A 249 -11.60 14.46 -9.19
CA ASP A 249 -12.85 13.90 -9.70
C ASP A 249 -14.09 14.63 -9.18
N LEU A 250 -14.05 15.11 -7.93
CA LEU A 250 -15.22 15.71 -7.28
C LEU A 250 -15.14 17.24 -7.19
N TYR A 251 -13.94 17.81 -7.17
CA TYR A 251 -13.74 19.25 -6.94
C TYR A 251 -13.07 20.00 -8.10
N GLY A 252 -12.65 19.28 -9.17
CA GLY A 252 -12.02 19.90 -10.33
C GLY A 252 -10.66 20.55 -10.03
N LEU A 253 -9.98 20.08 -8.98
CA LEU A 253 -8.63 20.49 -8.61
C LEU A 253 -7.63 19.53 -9.25
N SER A 254 -6.56 20.05 -9.86
CA SER A 254 -5.50 19.20 -10.44
C SER A 254 -4.24 19.20 -9.56
N SER A 255 -3.41 18.19 -9.71
CA SER A 255 -2.06 18.13 -9.17
C SER A 255 -1.10 17.61 -10.23
N ASN A 256 0.20 17.71 -9.99
CA ASN A 256 1.23 17.16 -10.87
C ASN A 256 1.42 15.65 -10.68
N VAL A 257 0.75 15.05 -9.71
CA VAL A 257 0.90 13.63 -9.36
C VAL A 257 0.36 12.73 -10.48
N ASN A 258 1.19 11.80 -10.93
CA ASN A 258 0.80 10.78 -11.90
C ASN A 258 -0.04 9.69 -11.22
N GLU A 259 -1.34 9.68 -11.46
CA GLU A 259 -2.26 8.71 -10.86
C GLU A 259 -1.92 7.24 -11.16
N ARG A 260 -1.28 6.96 -12.31
CA ARG A 260 -0.84 5.60 -12.65
C ARG A 260 0.23 5.05 -11.69
N ALA A 261 0.99 5.94 -11.04
CA ALA A 261 2.01 5.54 -10.10
C ALA A 261 1.46 5.20 -8.70
N LEU A 262 0.22 5.59 -8.38
CA LEU A 262 -0.33 5.51 -7.02
C LEU A 262 -0.34 4.08 -6.46
N ALA A 263 -0.73 3.09 -7.24
CA ALA A 263 -0.75 1.70 -6.78
C ALA A 263 0.68 1.18 -6.52
N MET A 264 1.60 1.43 -7.45
CA MET A 264 3.01 1.03 -7.32
C MET A 264 3.69 1.71 -6.12
N LEU A 265 3.43 3.01 -5.91
CA LEU A 265 3.94 3.74 -4.74
C LEU A 265 3.38 3.16 -3.43
N SER A 266 2.08 2.82 -3.41
CA SER A 266 1.45 2.19 -2.26
C SER A 266 2.10 0.85 -1.91
N ASP A 267 2.29 0.01 -2.92
CA ASP A 267 2.90 -1.32 -2.76
C ASP A 267 4.38 -1.20 -2.34
N LEU A 268 5.13 -0.23 -2.90
CA LEU A 268 6.52 0.04 -2.52
C LEU A 268 6.62 0.45 -1.05
N VAL A 269 5.83 1.45 -0.64
CA VAL A 269 5.87 1.95 0.75
C VAL A 269 5.37 0.89 1.72
N ALA A 270 4.33 0.13 1.38
CA ALA A 270 3.86 -0.97 2.22
C ALA A 270 4.92 -2.06 2.39
N GLY A 271 5.59 -2.45 1.30
CA GLY A 271 6.65 -3.47 1.33
C GLY A 271 7.86 -3.05 2.17
N ILE A 272 8.24 -1.76 2.14
CA ILE A 272 9.38 -1.24 2.90
C ILE A 272 9.00 -0.96 4.37
N SER A 273 7.86 -0.32 4.60
CA SER A 273 7.41 0.03 5.97
C SER A 273 6.91 -1.17 6.77
N GLY A 274 6.53 -2.26 6.11
CA GLY A 274 5.83 -3.39 6.73
C GLY A 274 4.39 -3.08 7.13
N VAL A 275 3.86 -1.90 6.79
CA VAL A 275 2.49 -1.47 7.11
C VAL A 275 1.62 -1.51 5.86
N GLU A 276 0.80 -2.54 5.75
CA GLU A 276 -0.14 -2.70 4.65
C GLU A 276 -1.34 -1.75 4.79
N PRO A 277 -1.76 -1.07 3.73
CA PRO A 277 -3.02 -0.36 3.74
C PRO A 277 -4.19 -1.32 3.93
N SER A 278 -5.29 -0.86 4.49
CA SER A 278 -6.51 -1.66 4.58
C SER A 278 -6.87 -2.26 3.21
N ALA A 279 -7.26 -3.53 3.18
CA ALA A 279 -7.59 -4.21 1.92
C ALA A 279 -8.64 -3.47 1.07
N ASN A 280 -9.56 -2.75 1.72
CA ASN A 280 -10.60 -1.92 1.10
C ASN A 280 -10.24 -0.41 1.09
N ALA A 281 -8.98 -0.04 1.35
CA ALA A 281 -8.57 1.35 1.26
C ALA A 281 -8.95 1.94 -0.10
N PRO A 282 -9.50 3.16 -0.15
CA PRO A 282 -9.83 3.79 -1.43
C PRO A 282 -8.62 3.83 -2.36
N ILE A 283 -8.84 3.60 -3.65
CA ILE A 283 -7.87 3.68 -4.75
C ILE A 283 -6.81 2.56 -4.71
N VAL A 284 -6.06 2.44 -3.62
CA VAL A 284 -4.86 1.57 -3.53
C VAL A 284 -5.12 0.23 -2.86
N GLY A 285 -6.20 0.06 -2.12
CA GLY A 285 -6.53 -1.19 -1.44
C GLY A 285 -6.65 -2.37 -2.40
N ARG A 286 -6.12 -3.53 -2.03
CA ARG A 286 -6.05 -4.71 -2.92
C ARG A 286 -7.40 -5.18 -3.45
N ILE A 287 -8.51 -4.91 -2.73
CA ILE A 287 -9.88 -5.26 -3.15
C ILE A 287 -10.69 -4.05 -3.64
N SER A 288 -10.12 -2.85 -3.67
CA SER A 288 -10.85 -1.64 -4.09
C SER A 288 -11.31 -1.66 -5.55
N ALA A 289 -10.66 -2.49 -6.40
CA ALA A 289 -11.00 -2.69 -7.81
C ALA A 289 -11.80 -3.98 -8.08
N ILE A 290 -12.22 -4.70 -7.01
CA ILE A 290 -12.90 -5.99 -7.10
C ILE A 290 -14.38 -5.82 -6.77
N GLN A 291 -15.25 -6.35 -7.61
CA GLN A 291 -16.67 -6.41 -7.33
C GLN A 291 -17.09 -7.84 -6.94
N GLY A 292 -17.69 -7.99 -5.76
CA GLY A 292 -18.09 -9.29 -5.20
C GLY A 292 -19.50 -9.74 -5.55
N CYS A 293 -20.32 -8.92 -6.24
CA CYS A 293 -21.71 -9.21 -6.49
C CYS A 293 -21.97 -9.55 -7.96
N GLY A 294 -22.60 -10.70 -8.22
CA GLY A 294 -22.95 -11.14 -9.57
C GLY A 294 -23.92 -10.20 -10.31
N VAL A 295 -24.80 -9.49 -9.58
CA VAL A 295 -25.71 -8.47 -10.16
C VAL A 295 -24.89 -7.29 -10.71
N HIS A 296 -23.83 -6.89 -10.01
CA HIS A 296 -22.95 -5.82 -10.48
C HIS A 296 -22.17 -6.24 -11.74
N ALA A 297 -21.65 -7.47 -11.77
CA ALA A 297 -20.97 -7.99 -12.95
C ALA A 297 -21.90 -8.06 -14.18
N ASP A 298 -23.14 -8.48 -14.00
CA ASP A 298 -24.16 -8.52 -15.07
C ASP A 298 -24.53 -7.10 -15.53
N GLY A 299 -24.74 -6.18 -14.61
CA GLY A 299 -25.06 -4.77 -14.93
C GLY A 299 -23.89 -4.07 -15.65
N ASP A 300 -22.66 -4.36 -15.26
CA ASP A 300 -21.47 -3.83 -15.94
C ASP A 300 -21.33 -4.38 -17.36
N LYS A 301 -21.63 -5.68 -17.57
CA LYS A 301 -21.66 -6.30 -18.89
C LYS A 301 -22.72 -5.67 -19.80
N LYS A 302 -23.89 -5.33 -19.27
CA LYS A 302 -25.04 -4.79 -20.01
C LYS A 302 -24.92 -3.30 -20.33
N GLY A 303 -24.24 -2.51 -19.51
CA GLY A 303 -24.21 -1.06 -19.71
C GLY A 303 -23.32 -0.30 -18.75
N LYS A 304 -22.33 -0.93 -18.15
CA LYS A 304 -21.43 -0.29 -17.17
C LYS A 304 -22.15 0.37 -15.99
N LEU A 305 -23.28 -0.23 -15.55
CA LEU A 305 -24.21 0.37 -14.59
C LEU A 305 -23.61 0.56 -13.19
N TYR A 306 -22.58 -0.20 -12.83
CA TYR A 306 -21.91 -0.17 -11.53
C TYR A 306 -20.49 0.38 -11.63
N GLN A 307 -20.21 1.20 -12.65
CA GLN A 307 -18.93 1.87 -12.84
C GLN A 307 -19.06 3.36 -12.50
N ASN A 308 -18.07 3.88 -11.81
CA ASN A 308 -17.91 5.30 -11.54
C ASN A 308 -16.62 5.84 -12.18
N ARG A 309 -16.20 7.05 -11.85
CA ARG A 309 -14.97 7.66 -12.38
C ARG A 309 -13.68 6.95 -11.92
N LEU A 310 -13.74 6.07 -10.91
CA LEU A 310 -12.60 5.32 -10.39
C LEU A 310 -12.35 4.08 -11.26
N ASP A 311 -12.01 4.30 -12.53
CA ASP A 311 -11.56 3.21 -13.40
C ASP A 311 -10.19 2.71 -12.91
N PRO A 312 -10.06 1.43 -12.52
CA PRO A 312 -8.80 0.89 -12.02
C PRO A 312 -7.60 1.06 -12.94
N THR A 313 -7.81 1.14 -14.24
CA THR A 313 -6.73 1.34 -15.24
C THR A 313 -6.04 2.69 -15.08
N ARG A 314 -6.72 3.71 -14.54
CA ARG A 314 -6.12 5.00 -14.18
C ARG A 314 -4.98 4.84 -13.17
N PHE A 315 -5.10 3.84 -12.30
CA PHE A 315 -4.19 3.60 -11.18
C PHE A 315 -3.21 2.45 -11.43
N GLY A 316 -3.09 2.00 -12.69
CA GLY A 316 -2.23 0.87 -13.05
C GLY A 316 -2.78 -0.50 -12.63
N ARG A 317 -4.08 -0.61 -12.32
CA ARG A 317 -4.77 -1.83 -11.90
C ARG A 317 -5.79 -2.29 -12.93
N LYS A 318 -6.30 -3.52 -12.75
CA LYS A 318 -7.40 -4.06 -13.55
C LYS A 318 -8.65 -4.25 -12.69
N ARG A 319 -9.82 -4.07 -13.30
CA ARG A 319 -11.09 -4.46 -12.69
C ARG A 319 -11.18 -5.97 -12.64
N SER A 320 -11.67 -6.51 -11.55
CA SER A 320 -11.93 -7.94 -11.43
C SER A 320 -13.26 -8.21 -10.69
N TYR A 321 -13.72 -9.45 -10.79
CA TYR A 321 -14.96 -9.90 -10.14
C TYR A 321 -14.64 -11.11 -9.27
N ASP A 322 -15.07 -11.01 -8.01
CA ASP A 322 -14.82 -12.04 -7.01
C ASP A 322 -15.54 -13.37 -7.34
N LEU A 323 -14.91 -14.45 -6.93
CA LEU A 323 -15.39 -15.83 -7.10
C LEU A 323 -15.83 -16.39 -5.74
N GLY A 324 -16.85 -15.80 -5.17
CA GLY A 324 -17.42 -16.20 -3.89
C GLY A 324 -18.88 -16.63 -3.99
N LYS A 325 -19.52 -16.83 -2.85
CA LYS A 325 -20.93 -17.26 -2.80
C LYS A 325 -21.92 -16.29 -3.45
N THR A 326 -21.55 -15.01 -3.56
CA THR A 326 -22.35 -13.96 -4.22
C THR A 326 -22.04 -13.80 -5.70
N ALA A 327 -21.10 -14.57 -6.26
CA ALA A 327 -20.77 -14.57 -7.68
C ALA A 327 -21.96 -14.93 -8.56
N GLY A 328 -21.95 -14.44 -9.80
CA GLY A 328 -22.94 -14.74 -10.83
C GLY A 328 -22.31 -15.31 -12.11
N LEU A 329 -23.14 -15.69 -13.09
CA LEU A 329 -22.64 -16.21 -14.37
C LEU A 329 -21.71 -15.19 -15.06
N ALA A 330 -22.03 -13.89 -15.01
CA ALA A 330 -21.17 -12.85 -15.58
C ALA A 330 -19.79 -12.78 -14.92
N SER A 331 -19.68 -13.04 -13.59
CA SER A 331 -18.38 -13.11 -12.90
C SER A 331 -17.57 -14.30 -13.40
N ILE A 332 -18.18 -15.46 -13.60
CA ILE A 332 -17.52 -16.66 -14.14
C ILE A 332 -17.03 -16.40 -15.56
N GLU A 333 -17.90 -15.88 -16.43
CA GLU A 333 -17.56 -15.56 -17.82
C GLU A 333 -16.38 -14.61 -17.92
N HIS A 334 -16.39 -13.52 -17.12
CA HIS A 334 -15.31 -12.54 -17.11
C HIS A 334 -13.97 -13.19 -16.73
N ASN A 335 -13.96 -13.95 -15.63
CA ASN A 335 -12.72 -14.59 -15.15
C ASN A 335 -12.20 -15.65 -16.13
N CYS A 336 -13.09 -16.44 -16.76
CA CYS A 336 -12.69 -17.40 -17.79
C CYS A 336 -12.10 -16.68 -19.03
N LYS A 337 -12.72 -15.58 -19.47
CA LYS A 337 -12.23 -14.78 -20.61
C LYS A 337 -10.85 -14.17 -20.33
N GLU A 338 -10.61 -13.67 -19.13
CA GLU A 338 -9.29 -13.14 -18.70
C GLU A 338 -8.21 -14.24 -18.74
N LEU A 339 -8.59 -15.50 -18.50
CA LEU A 339 -7.69 -16.66 -18.60
C LEU A 339 -7.58 -17.20 -20.03
N GLY A 340 -8.34 -16.66 -21.00
CA GLY A 340 -8.39 -17.19 -22.37
C GLY A 340 -9.09 -18.55 -22.47
N ILE A 341 -9.99 -18.87 -21.53
CA ILE A 341 -10.71 -20.13 -21.47
C ILE A 341 -12.12 -19.92 -22.01
N GLU A 342 -12.48 -20.67 -23.06
CA GLU A 342 -13.84 -20.75 -23.54
C GLU A 342 -14.58 -21.89 -22.85
N ILE A 343 -15.77 -21.61 -22.33
CA ILE A 343 -16.63 -22.59 -21.64
C ILE A 343 -18.05 -22.55 -22.16
N THR A 344 -18.68 -23.71 -22.20
CA THR A 344 -20.10 -23.83 -22.57
C THR A 344 -21.02 -23.27 -21.46
N PRO A 345 -22.27 -22.89 -21.79
CA PRO A 345 -23.23 -22.46 -20.77
C PRO A 345 -23.50 -23.50 -19.66
N GLU A 346 -23.32 -24.78 -19.96
CA GLU A 346 -23.43 -25.86 -18.98
C GLU A 346 -22.23 -25.88 -18.04
N GLN A 347 -21.03 -25.78 -18.59
CA GLN A 347 -19.78 -25.69 -17.84
C GLN A 347 -19.79 -24.45 -16.93
N GLN A 348 -20.27 -23.32 -17.45
CA GLN A 348 -20.37 -22.08 -16.68
C GLN A 348 -21.30 -22.23 -15.45
N ARG A 349 -22.46 -22.90 -15.62
CA ARG A 349 -23.40 -23.17 -14.51
C ARG A 349 -22.79 -24.12 -13.48
N ALA A 350 -22.13 -25.18 -13.93
CA ALA A 350 -21.50 -26.15 -13.04
C ALA A 350 -20.34 -25.52 -12.24
N LEU A 351 -19.50 -24.72 -12.91
CA LEU A 351 -18.43 -23.97 -12.25
C LEU A 351 -18.98 -22.97 -11.22
N LEU A 352 -20.05 -22.23 -11.56
CA LEU A 352 -20.70 -21.31 -10.62
C LEU A 352 -21.24 -22.04 -9.39
N ALA A 353 -21.87 -23.20 -9.58
CA ALA A 353 -22.39 -24.00 -8.46
C ALA A 353 -21.25 -24.42 -7.51
N LYS A 354 -20.11 -24.86 -8.07
CA LYS A 354 -18.93 -25.26 -7.27
C LYS A 354 -18.27 -24.07 -6.56
N VAL A 355 -18.16 -22.92 -7.23
CA VAL A 355 -17.66 -21.67 -6.61
C VAL A 355 -18.54 -21.26 -5.42
N LYS A 356 -19.86 -21.35 -5.55
CA LYS A 356 -20.79 -21.03 -4.46
C LYS A 356 -20.67 -22.02 -3.29
N GLU A 357 -20.60 -23.32 -3.58
CA GLU A 357 -20.38 -24.36 -2.58
C GLU A 357 -19.10 -24.09 -1.74
N LEU A 358 -17.99 -23.80 -2.43
CA LEU A 358 -16.73 -23.46 -1.76
C LEU A 358 -16.84 -22.14 -0.96
N GLY A 359 -17.54 -21.14 -1.50
CA GLY A 359 -17.82 -19.89 -0.81
C GLY A 359 -18.64 -20.06 0.48
N ASP A 360 -19.62 -20.97 0.49
CA ASP A 360 -20.38 -21.34 1.69
C ASP A 360 -19.52 -22.02 2.74
N GLN A 361 -18.51 -22.77 2.32
CA GLN A 361 -17.48 -23.37 3.17
C GLN A 361 -16.39 -22.34 3.60
N LYS A 362 -16.54 -21.06 3.23
CA LYS A 362 -15.56 -19.98 3.47
C LYS A 362 -14.20 -20.20 2.79
N VAL A 363 -14.15 -20.98 1.75
CA VAL A 363 -12.97 -21.15 0.90
C VAL A 363 -12.92 -20.00 -0.09
N THR A 364 -11.80 -19.28 -0.11
CA THR A 364 -11.57 -18.24 -1.12
C THR A 364 -11.20 -18.89 -2.44
N VAL A 365 -11.99 -18.65 -3.46
CA VAL A 365 -11.69 -19.08 -4.83
C VAL A 365 -10.99 -17.95 -5.57
N THR A 366 -9.87 -18.26 -6.20
CA THR A 366 -9.11 -17.32 -7.03
C THR A 366 -9.28 -17.64 -8.51
N GLN A 367 -8.85 -16.72 -9.38
CA GLN A 367 -8.84 -16.95 -10.82
C GLN A 367 -8.01 -18.18 -11.22
N ALA A 368 -6.90 -18.45 -10.51
CA ALA A 368 -6.10 -19.65 -10.74
C ALA A 368 -6.83 -20.95 -10.41
N ASP A 369 -7.76 -20.91 -9.46
CA ASP A 369 -8.53 -22.10 -9.08
C ASP A 369 -9.56 -22.49 -10.14
N ILE A 370 -9.98 -21.58 -11.04
CA ILE A 370 -10.95 -21.87 -12.10
C ILE A 370 -10.54 -23.08 -12.93
N ILE A 371 -9.29 -23.12 -13.38
CA ILE A 371 -8.78 -24.20 -14.23
C ILE A 371 -8.85 -25.52 -13.49
N LEU A 372 -8.47 -25.54 -12.21
CA LEU A 372 -8.54 -26.72 -11.36
C LEU A 372 -9.98 -27.18 -11.12
N LEU A 373 -10.89 -26.23 -10.90
CA LEU A 373 -12.31 -26.54 -10.72
C LEU A 373 -12.94 -27.08 -12.01
N LEU A 374 -12.58 -26.52 -13.16
CA LEU A 374 -13.03 -27.06 -14.45
C LEU A 374 -12.48 -28.48 -14.66
N HIS A 375 -11.21 -28.71 -14.35
CA HIS A 375 -10.64 -30.05 -14.37
C HIS A 375 -11.42 -31.00 -13.43
N ASP A 376 -11.61 -30.60 -12.19
CA ASP A 376 -12.33 -31.43 -11.19
C ASP A 376 -13.76 -31.76 -11.63
N ILE A 377 -14.46 -30.81 -12.26
CA ILE A 377 -15.86 -30.98 -12.70
C ILE A 377 -15.97 -31.83 -13.97
N PHE A 378 -15.06 -31.62 -14.93
CA PHE A 378 -15.20 -32.17 -16.30
C PHE A 378 -14.20 -33.26 -16.68
N SER A 379 -12.99 -33.27 -16.07
CA SER A 379 -11.96 -34.28 -16.31
C SER A 379 -11.92 -35.38 -15.22
N ALA A 380 -12.67 -35.19 -14.14
CA ALA A 380 -12.64 -36.04 -12.93
C ALA A 380 -13.06 -37.50 -13.17
N LYS A 381 -13.33 -37.91 -14.40
CA LYS A 381 -13.85 -39.26 -14.56
C LYS A 381 -12.80 -40.34 -14.67
N GLU A 382 -11.56 -40.15 -15.17
CA GLU A 382 -10.63 -41.30 -15.21
C GLU A 382 -9.12 -41.01 -15.27
N ASN A 383 -8.61 -39.83 -15.72
CA ASN A 383 -7.22 -39.72 -16.20
C ASN A 383 -6.26 -38.84 -15.38
N GLY A 384 -6.66 -38.26 -14.26
CA GLY A 384 -5.78 -37.38 -13.47
C GLY A 384 -4.72 -38.11 -12.63
N ILE A 385 -3.66 -37.37 -12.27
CA ILE A 385 -2.62 -37.87 -11.37
C ILE A 385 -3.19 -37.96 -9.94
N LYS A 386 -3.16 -39.16 -9.37
CA LYS A 386 -3.68 -39.45 -8.02
C LYS A 386 -2.56 -39.96 -7.13
N LEU A 387 -2.47 -39.41 -5.92
CA LEU A 387 -1.68 -39.97 -4.84
C LEU A 387 -2.55 -41.06 -4.16
N LEU A 388 -2.16 -42.35 -4.34
CA LEU A 388 -2.92 -43.46 -3.81
C LEU A 388 -2.55 -43.77 -2.37
N ASP A 389 -1.25 -43.72 -2.07
CA ASP A 389 -0.71 -43.99 -0.74
C ASP A 389 0.66 -43.33 -0.57
N TYR A 390 1.06 -43.11 0.68
CA TYR A 390 2.37 -42.57 1.02
C TYR A 390 2.88 -43.12 2.36
N HIS A 391 4.19 -43.32 2.46
CA HIS A 391 4.83 -43.73 3.68
C HIS A 391 6.07 -42.91 3.98
N PHE A 392 6.07 -42.18 5.12
CA PHE A 392 7.22 -41.43 5.61
C PHE A 392 8.00 -42.20 6.65
N THR A 393 9.32 -42.26 6.47
CA THR A 393 10.26 -42.80 7.46
C THR A 393 11.00 -41.62 8.12
N LEU A 394 10.79 -41.45 9.43
CA LEU A 394 11.42 -40.39 10.24
C LEU A 394 12.35 -41.06 11.27
N LYS A 395 13.62 -40.64 11.33
CA LYS A 395 14.58 -41.02 12.36
C LYS A 395 15.29 -39.80 12.90
N LYS A 396 15.47 -39.70 14.21
CA LYS A 396 16.23 -38.62 14.83
C LYS A 396 17.64 -38.55 14.26
N GLY A 397 18.01 -37.37 13.73
CA GLY A 397 19.34 -37.13 13.16
C GLY A 397 19.57 -37.69 11.74
N ALA A 398 18.54 -38.17 11.07
CA ALA A 398 18.59 -38.57 9.67
C ALA A 398 17.54 -37.82 8.83
N PRO A 399 17.83 -37.52 7.55
CA PRO A 399 16.87 -36.91 6.65
C PRO A 399 15.59 -37.74 6.51
N PRO A 400 14.40 -37.08 6.47
CA PRO A 400 13.15 -37.74 6.15
C PRO A 400 13.18 -38.45 4.78
N LYS A 401 12.61 -39.65 4.73
CA LYS A 401 12.42 -40.40 3.49
C LYS A 401 10.95 -40.62 3.23
N VAL A 402 10.54 -40.63 1.96
CA VAL A 402 9.18 -40.91 1.56
C VAL A 402 9.14 -41.92 0.41
N ALA A 403 8.16 -42.82 0.47
CA ALA A 403 7.72 -43.66 -0.65
C ALA A 403 6.29 -43.30 -0.99
N LEU A 404 6.01 -42.97 -2.25
CA LEU A 404 4.71 -42.59 -2.78
C LEU A 404 4.19 -43.67 -3.72
N GLN A 405 2.91 -43.98 -3.65
CA GLN A 405 2.20 -44.74 -4.68
C GLN A 405 1.33 -43.77 -5.49
N LEU A 406 1.62 -43.62 -6.74
CA LEU A 406 0.96 -42.72 -7.66
C LEU A 406 0.19 -43.50 -8.74
N CYS A 407 -0.86 -42.89 -9.28
CA CYS A 407 -1.59 -43.36 -10.43
C CYS A 407 -1.75 -42.26 -11.45
N HIS A 408 -1.39 -42.50 -12.70
CA HIS A 408 -1.61 -41.62 -13.83
C HIS A 408 -2.08 -42.45 -15.02
N ASP A 409 -3.20 -42.07 -15.67
CA ASP A 409 -3.82 -42.80 -16.78
C ASP A 409 -3.98 -44.31 -16.48
N LYS A 410 -4.51 -44.65 -15.30
CA LYS A 410 -4.71 -46.02 -14.80
C LYS A 410 -3.42 -46.84 -14.56
N ARG A 411 -2.24 -46.26 -14.80
CA ARG A 411 -0.94 -46.89 -14.50
C ARG A 411 -0.50 -46.49 -13.11
N LYS A 412 -0.17 -47.51 -12.30
CA LYS A 412 0.38 -47.31 -10.94
C LYS A 412 1.90 -47.34 -11.02
N PHE A 413 2.56 -46.49 -10.26
CA PHE A 413 4.02 -46.42 -10.13
C PHE A 413 4.43 -45.90 -8.76
N GLU A 414 5.63 -46.18 -8.37
CA GLU A 414 6.22 -45.70 -7.11
C GLU A 414 7.19 -44.55 -7.37
N ALA A 415 7.28 -43.64 -6.41
CA ALA A 415 8.27 -42.58 -6.38
C ALA A 415 8.88 -42.52 -4.98
N ARG A 416 10.21 -42.32 -4.89
CA ARG A 416 10.90 -42.23 -3.61
C ARG A 416 11.75 -40.97 -3.54
N GLY A 417 11.82 -40.36 -2.34
CA GLY A 417 12.60 -39.16 -2.12
C GLY A 417 13.16 -39.09 -0.71
N GLU A 418 14.24 -38.34 -0.56
CA GLU A 418 14.88 -37.98 0.69
C GLU A 418 15.14 -36.49 0.70
N GLY A 419 14.83 -35.79 1.81
CA GLY A 419 14.90 -34.33 1.86
C GLY A 419 15.23 -33.82 3.25
N ASP A 420 15.45 -32.49 3.34
CA ASP A 420 15.76 -31.81 4.60
C ASP A 420 14.53 -31.71 5.53
N GLY A 421 13.34 -31.88 4.96
CA GLY A 421 12.06 -31.97 5.66
C GLY A 421 11.11 -32.92 4.94
N GLN A 422 9.98 -33.25 5.59
CA GLN A 422 8.99 -34.18 5.00
C GLN A 422 8.45 -33.69 3.67
N TYR A 423 8.13 -32.36 3.57
CA TYR A 423 7.63 -31.79 2.33
C TYR A 423 8.70 -31.74 1.23
N ASP A 424 9.97 -31.46 1.57
CA ASP A 424 11.07 -31.50 0.61
C ASP A 424 11.32 -32.94 0.10
N ALA A 425 11.25 -33.93 0.97
CA ALA A 425 11.30 -35.32 0.56
C ALA A 425 10.20 -35.71 -0.43
N PHE A 426 8.97 -35.20 -0.18
CA PHE A 426 7.81 -35.38 -1.07
C PHE A 426 8.05 -34.73 -2.45
N ILE A 427 8.51 -33.49 -2.50
CA ILE A 427 8.82 -32.79 -3.76
C ILE A 427 9.93 -33.52 -4.53
N LYS A 428 10.99 -33.96 -3.85
CA LYS A 428 12.07 -34.75 -4.47
C LYS A 428 11.58 -36.10 -5.01
N ALA A 429 10.67 -36.77 -4.30
CA ALA A 429 10.04 -37.99 -4.81
C ALA A 429 9.23 -37.69 -6.09
N LEU A 430 8.45 -36.62 -6.16
CA LEU A 430 7.73 -36.25 -7.36
C LEU A 430 8.70 -35.89 -8.52
N ARG A 431 9.78 -35.15 -8.24
CA ARG A 431 10.81 -34.84 -9.26
C ARG A 431 11.49 -36.06 -9.86
N SER A 432 11.57 -37.19 -9.14
CA SER A 432 12.14 -38.43 -9.68
C SER A 432 11.29 -39.04 -10.80
N VAL A 433 10.00 -38.67 -10.89
CA VAL A 433 9.06 -39.21 -11.90
C VAL A 433 8.49 -38.11 -12.82
N TYR A 434 8.53 -36.85 -12.41
CA TYR A 434 8.11 -35.69 -13.20
C TYR A 434 9.28 -34.69 -13.29
N ALA A 435 10.06 -34.78 -14.37
CA ALA A 435 11.26 -33.93 -14.53
C ALA A 435 10.98 -32.43 -14.61
N ASP A 436 9.84 -32.05 -15.20
CA ASP A 436 9.46 -30.66 -15.50
C ASP A 436 8.51 -30.09 -14.43
N LEU A 437 8.76 -30.34 -13.16
CA LEU A 437 7.98 -29.71 -12.09
C LEU A 437 8.23 -28.19 -12.04
N PRO A 438 7.18 -27.36 -11.92
CA PRO A 438 7.32 -25.94 -11.66
C PRO A 438 8.26 -25.64 -10.50
N GLU A 439 8.92 -24.50 -10.57
CA GLU A 439 9.71 -23.98 -9.45
C GLU A 439 8.79 -23.55 -8.33
N LEU A 440 9.07 -24.00 -7.10
CA LEU A 440 8.42 -23.54 -5.89
C LEU A 440 9.01 -22.19 -5.51
N VAL A 441 8.16 -21.14 -5.53
CA VAL A 441 8.58 -19.76 -5.24
C VAL A 441 8.23 -19.36 -3.81
N ASP A 442 7.05 -19.78 -3.32
CA ASP A 442 6.58 -19.43 -1.98
C ASP A 442 5.73 -20.57 -1.40
N TYR A 443 5.87 -20.79 -0.09
CA TYR A 443 5.17 -21.82 0.65
C TYR A 443 4.68 -21.28 1.98
N ARG A 444 3.35 -21.18 2.13
CA ARG A 444 2.72 -20.67 3.34
C ARG A 444 1.76 -21.68 3.92
N ILE A 445 1.81 -21.84 5.23
CA ILE A 445 0.85 -22.60 6.02
C ILE A 445 0.12 -21.63 6.94
N GLY A 446 -1.20 -21.60 6.84
CA GLY A 446 -2.06 -20.79 7.68
C GLY A 446 -3.10 -21.64 8.40
N ILE A 447 -3.38 -21.31 9.67
CA ILE A 447 -4.49 -21.90 10.41
C ILE A 447 -5.72 -21.03 10.16
N SER A 448 -6.75 -21.55 9.53
CA SER A 448 -7.91 -20.79 9.05
C SER A 448 -8.77 -20.14 10.14
N ARG A 449 -8.60 -20.50 11.43
CA ARG A 449 -9.17 -19.83 12.63
C ARG A 449 -8.55 -20.31 13.93
N LYS A 450 -8.56 -19.45 14.97
CA LYS A 450 -8.24 -19.79 16.37
C LYS A 450 -9.16 -20.92 16.84
N GLY A 451 -8.58 -22.02 17.30
CA GLY A 451 -9.35 -23.13 17.82
C GLY A 451 -8.47 -24.32 18.20
N THR A 452 -9.07 -25.39 18.52
CA THR A 452 -8.55 -26.65 19.03
C THR A 452 -7.54 -27.34 18.10
N SER A 453 -6.88 -28.39 18.59
CA SER A 453 -5.94 -29.27 17.86
C SER A 453 -6.46 -29.88 16.54
N GLY A 454 -7.78 -29.77 16.26
CA GLY A 454 -8.41 -30.17 15.00
C GLY A 454 -8.69 -29.01 14.04
N ALA A 455 -8.04 -27.85 14.22
CA ALA A 455 -8.21 -26.71 13.32
C ALA A 455 -7.73 -27.06 11.90
N LEU A 456 -8.53 -26.66 10.91
CA LEU A 456 -8.16 -26.82 9.50
C LEU A 456 -6.97 -25.95 9.16
N THR A 457 -5.95 -26.56 8.57
CA THR A 457 -4.74 -25.91 8.08
C THR A 457 -4.88 -25.71 6.58
N GLU A 458 -4.66 -24.49 6.10
CA GLU A 458 -4.58 -24.16 4.68
C GLU A 458 -3.10 -24.12 4.25
N ALA A 459 -2.75 -24.89 3.23
CA ALA A 459 -1.49 -24.76 2.53
C ALA A 459 -1.71 -23.92 1.26
N THR A 460 -0.94 -22.87 1.10
CA THR A 460 -0.90 -22.00 -0.09
C THR A 460 0.51 -22.05 -0.67
N ILE A 461 0.64 -22.51 -1.91
CA ILE A 461 1.93 -22.71 -2.56
C ILE A 461 1.95 -21.97 -3.89
N THR A 462 2.95 -21.11 -4.08
CA THR A 462 3.16 -20.36 -5.32
C THR A 462 4.24 -21.03 -6.16
N TRP A 463 3.91 -21.26 -7.41
CA TRP A 463 4.72 -21.95 -8.40
C TRP A 463 5.08 -21.02 -9.54
N ARG A 464 6.24 -21.27 -10.19
CA ARG A 464 6.65 -20.59 -11.42
C ARG A 464 6.82 -21.61 -12.55
N THR A 465 6.17 -21.36 -13.70
CA THR A 465 6.38 -22.10 -14.94
C THR A 465 6.29 -21.12 -16.13
N ASP A 466 7.17 -21.24 -17.13
CA ASP A 466 7.22 -20.38 -18.30
C ASP A 466 7.24 -18.85 -17.96
N GLY A 467 7.94 -18.49 -16.88
CA GLY A 467 8.02 -17.11 -16.37
C GLY A 467 6.73 -16.57 -15.71
N LYS A 468 5.68 -17.38 -15.60
CA LYS A 468 4.39 -17.01 -14.98
C LYS A 468 4.25 -17.63 -13.59
N LEU A 469 3.69 -16.85 -12.67
CA LEU A 469 3.35 -17.31 -11.33
C LEU A 469 1.91 -17.79 -11.29
N PHE A 470 1.65 -18.87 -10.54
CA PHE A 470 0.31 -19.32 -10.17
C PHE A 470 0.36 -19.97 -8.79
N THR A 471 -0.79 -20.04 -8.13
CA THR A 471 -0.89 -20.49 -6.74
C THR A 471 -1.86 -21.65 -6.63
N THR A 472 -1.49 -22.70 -5.90
CA THR A 472 -2.40 -23.79 -5.55
C THR A 472 -2.63 -23.82 -4.04
N ARG A 473 -3.83 -24.25 -3.64
CA ARG A 473 -4.25 -24.29 -2.23
C ARG A 473 -4.95 -25.60 -1.91
N ALA A 474 -4.77 -26.05 -0.68
CA ALA A 474 -5.57 -27.13 -0.14
C ALA A 474 -5.70 -26.98 1.38
N VAL A 475 -6.79 -27.54 1.90
CA VAL A 475 -7.13 -27.49 3.33
C VAL A 475 -7.19 -28.92 3.86
N ASN A 476 -6.53 -29.16 4.99
CA ASN A 476 -6.58 -30.42 5.71
C ASN A 476 -6.25 -30.18 7.19
N PRO A 477 -6.77 -30.98 8.15
CA PRO A 477 -6.28 -30.92 9.53
C PRO A 477 -4.78 -31.15 9.68
N ASP A 478 -4.20 -32.03 8.84
CA ASP A 478 -2.75 -32.25 8.79
C ASP A 478 -2.12 -31.28 7.78
N GLN A 479 -1.15 -30.48 8.25
CA GLN A 479 -0.45 -29.48 7.44
C GLN A 479 0.35 -30.09 6.27
N LEU A 480 0.93 -31.27 6.46
CA LEU A 480 1.68 -31.96 5.40
C LEU A 480 0.74 -32.49 4.33
N VAL A 481 -0.40 -33.04 4.73
CA VAL A 481 -1.44 -33.50 3.81
C VAL A 481 -2.04 -32.31 3.04
N ALA A 482 -2.26 -31.18 3.68
CA ALA A 482 -2.68 -29.97 2.99
C ALA A 482 -1.66 -29.56 1.91
N ALA A 483 -0.36 -29.55 2.23
CA ALA A 483 0.69 -29.22 1.29
C ALA A 483 0.81 -30.23 0.13
N MET A 484 0.75 -31.53 0.44
CA MET A 484 0.73 -32.59 -0.58
C MET A 484 -0.47 -32.44 -1.52
N ASN A 485 -1.65 -32.20 -1.00
CA ASN A 485 -2.85 -31.98 -1.80
C ASN A 485 -2.76 -30.74 -2.69
N ALA A 486 -2.21 -29.62 -2.17
CA ALA A 486 -1.95 -28.43 -2.97
C ALA A 486 -0.94 -28.72 -4.12
N THR A 487 0.07 -29.53 -3.87
CA THR A 487 1.04 -29.94 -4.89
C THR A 487 0.43 -30.90 -5.93
N MET A 488 -0.40 -31.85 -5.51
CA MET A 488 -1.12 -32.72 -6.45
C MET A 488 -2.07 -31.91 -7.38
N ARG A 489 -2.66 -30.87 -6.86
CA ARG A 489 -3.44 -29.91 -7.68
C ARG A 489 -2.56 -29.21 -8.71
N MET A 490 -1.33 -28.83 -8.34
CA MET A 490 -0.37 -28.24 -9.29
C MET A 490 -0.06 -29.21 -10.44
N LEU A 491 0.22 -30.48 -10.13
CA LEU A 491 0.50 -31.51 -11.16
C LEU A 491 -0.66 -31.66 -12.14
N ASN A 492 -1.87 -31.78 -11.63
CA ASN A 492 -3.08 -31.90 -12.45
C ASN A 492 -3.35 -30.65 -13.29
N TYR A 493 -3.04 -29.44 -12.74
CA TYR A 493 -3.11 -28.20 -13.48
C TYR A 493 -2.17 -28.18 -14.70
N ILE A 494 -0.93 -28.57 -14.52
CA ILE A 494 0.06 -28.61 -15.60
C ILE A 494 -0.36 -29.59 -16.69
N GLU A 495 -0.82 -30.77 -16.30
CA GLU A 495 -1.26 -31.79 -17.25
C GLU A 495 -2.48 -31.34 -18.05
N PHE A 496 -3.49 -30.77 -17.40
CA PHE A 496 -4.66 -30.22 -18.06
C PHE A 496 -4.31 -29.06 -19.03
N LYS A 497 -3.39 -28.19 -18.63
CA LYS A 497 -2.89 -27.11 -19.51
C LYS A 497 -2.20 -27.68 -20.77
N ARG A 498 -1.45 -28.76 -20.63
CA ARG A 498 -0.82 -29.46 -21.76
C ARG A 498 -1.86 -30.07 -22.70
N GLU A 499 -2.94 -30.65 -22.16
CA GLU A 499 -4.05 -31.21 -22.96
C GLU A 499 -4.79 -30.13 -23.73
N LEU A 500 -5.10 -29.00 -23.10
CA LEU A 500 -5.75 -27.85 -23.76
C LEU A 500 -4.89 -27.30 -24.92
N SER A 501 -3.57 -27.21 -24.73
CA SER A 501 -2.67 -26.73 -25.75
C SER A 501 -2.57 -27.69 -26.94
N LYS A 502 -2.61 -29.01 -26.70
CA LYS A 502 -2.65 -30.03 -27.77
C LYS A 502 -3.96 -30.00 -28.55
N ALA A 503 -5.08 -29.80 -27.86
CA ALA A 503 -6.41 -29.70 -28.50
C ALA A 503 -6.53 -28.46 -29.40
N ALA A 504 -5.98 -27.31 -28.98
CA ALA A 504 -5.93 -26.08 -29.76
C ALA A 504 -5.03 -26.23 -31.02
N SER A 505 -3.89 -26.92 -30.91
CA SER A 505 -2.99 -27.17 -32.04
C SER A 505 -3.52 -28.19 -33.04
N ALA A 506 -4.49 -29.01 -32.68
CA ALA A 506 -5.12 -30.01 -33.55
C ALA A 506 -6.31 -29.43 -34.35
N GLN A 507 -6.74 -28.20 -34.06
CA GLN A 507 -7.82 -27.48 -34.77
C GLN A 507 -7.30 -26.41 -35.74
N THR A 508 -5.99 -26.14 -35.72
CA THR A 508 -5.26 -25.31 -36.72
C THR A 508 -4.57 -26.20 -37.75
#